data_ca90f72e2a0e8f8e550543087f6a0e3a
#
_entry.id   ca90f72e2a0e8f8e550543087f6a0e3a
#
_cell.length_a   1.000
_cell.length_b   1.000
_cell.length_c   1.000
_cell.angle_alpha   90.00
_cell.angle_beta   90.00
_cell.angle_gamma   90.00
#
_symmetry.space_group_name_H-M   'P 1'
#
loop_
_entity.id
_entity.type
_entity.pdbx_description
1 polymer ?
#
loop_
_entity_poly.entity_id
_entity_poly.type
_entity_poly.pdbx_seq_one_letter_code
_entity_poly.pdbx_strand_id
1 'polypeptide(L)'
;MSKSGEIINDIDVFMGKNRENLIKLCSELVAAKSFNPPGSTLETTSVLENFFSASGIFCETLAKHKNKPNLISRAKGSKKGLHLLFNGHMDTIGIGDESLWTVPIFSLTRNSGRLYGIGMGN
;
A
#
# COMPACT_ATOMS: atom_id res chain seq x y z
N MET A 1 -19.34 21.97 -15.57
CA MET A 1 -18.07 21.68 -14.88
C MET A 1 -17.00 21.41 -15.93
N SER A 2 -15.73 21.71 -15.67
CA SER A 2 -14.66 21.35 -16.59
C SER A 2 -14.46 19.82 -16.55
N LYS A 3 -13.95 19.25 -17.66
CA LYS A 3 -13.66 17.81 -17.74
C LYS A 3 -12.71 17.34 -16.62
N SER A 4 -11.81 18.21 -16.16
CA SER A 4 -10.94 17.93 -15.00
C SER A 4 -11.73 17.89 -13.69
N GLY A 5 -12.75 18.73 -13.52
CA GLY A 5 -13.60 18.72 -12.33
C GLY A 5 -14.45 17.47 -12.21
N GLU A 6 -14.92 16.95 -13.34
CA GLU A 6 -15.66 15.67 -13.37
C GLU A 6 -14.76 14.49 -12.94
N ILE A 7 -13.52 14.43 -13.45
CA ILE A 7 -12.56 13.38 -13.08
C ILE A 7 -12.22 13.43 -11.59
N ILE A 8 -11.99 14.62 -11.03
CA ILE A 8 -11.70 14.77 -9.59
C ILE A 8 -12.88 14.28 -8.76
N ASN A 9 -14.11 14.68 -9.13
CA ASN A 9 -15.30 14.22 -8.43
C ASN A 9 -15.47 12.69 -8.49
N ASP A 10 -15.21 12.08 -9.63
CA ASP A 10 -15.28 10.61 -9.79
C ASP A 10 -14.25 9.90 -8.89
N ILE A 11 -13.04 10.44 -8.77
CA ILE A 11 -12.00 9.93 -7.87
C ILE A 11 -12.47 10.06 -6.41
N ASP A 12 -12.99 11.21 -6.00
CA ASP A 12 -13.45 11.44 -4.63
C ASP A 12 -14.61 10.49 -4.25
N VAL A 13 -15.57 10.30 -5.15
CA VAL A 13 -16.66 9.36 -4.97
C VAL A 13 -16.13 7.92 -4.85
N PHE A 14 -15.19 7.52 -5.72
CA PHE A 14 -14.57 6.20 -5.67
C PHE A 14 -13.81 5.99 -4.36
N MET A 15 -12.99 6.94 -3.94
CA MET A 15 -12.23 6.89 -2.69
C MET A 15 -13.15 6.80 -1.48
N GLY A 16 -14.25 7.57 -1.47
CA GLY A 16 -15.25 7.51 -0.40
C GLY A 16 -15.89 6.13 -0.26
N LYS A 17 -16.28 5.52 -1.40
CA LYS A 17 -16.88 4.17 -1.44
C LYS A 17 -15.90 3.07 -1.03
N ASN A 18 -14.61 3.25 -1.28
CA ASN A 18 -13.57 2.24 -1.03
C ASN A 18 -12.75 2.51 0.24
N ARG A 19 -13.14 3.50 1.04
CA ARG A 19 -12.37 3.92 2.21
C ARG A 19 -12.04 2.78 3.17
N GLU A 20 -13.01 1.97 3.54
CA GLU A 20 -12.79 0.87 4.49
C GLU A 20 -11.92 -0.25 3.87
N ASN A 21 -12.02 -0.50 2.57
CA ASN A 21 -11.14 -1.43 1.86
C ASN A 21 -9.69 -0.93 1.88
N LEU A 22 -9.46 0.38 1.71
CA LEU A 22 -8.13 0.98 1.80
C LEU A 22 -7.57 0.91 3.23
N ILE A 23 -8.40 1.17 4.24
CA ILE A 23 -8.00 1.03 5.65
C ILE A 23 -7.66 -0.43 5.97
N LYS A 24 -8.41 -1.39 5.44
CA LYS A 24 -8.10 -2.81 5.58
C LYS A 24 -6.75 -3.14 4.94
N LEU A 25 -6.48 -2.66 3.73
CA LEU A 25 -5.17 -2.84 3.08
C LEU A 25 -4.05 -2.23 3.93
N CYS A 26 -4.21 -1.02 4.45
CA CYS A 26 -3.25 -0.42 5.37
C CYS A 26 -3.02 -1.30 6.61
N SER A 27 -4.07 -1.89 7.17
CA SER A 27 -3.97 -2.79 8.32
C SER A 27 -3.16 -4.05 8.00
N GLU A 28 -3.39 -4.64 6.84
CA GLU A 28 -2.65 -5.82 6.37
C GLU A 28 -1.18 -5.48 6.11
N LEU A 29 -0.90 -4.32 5.53
CA LEU A 29 0.47 -3.84 5.28
C LEU A 29 1.23 -3.51 6.58
N VAL A 30 0.56 -2.90 7.57
CA VAL A 30 1.15 -2.64 8.90
C VAL A 30 1.47 -3.95 9.62
N ALA A 31 0.64 -4.98 9.47
CA ALA A 31 0.87 -6.30 10.07
C ALA A 31 1.99 -7.07 9.37
N ALA A 32 2.23 -6.82 8.09
CA ALA A 32 3.31 -7.41 7.30
C ALA A 32 4.66 -6.81 7.71
N LYS A 33 5.45 -7.57 8.43
CA LYS A 33 6.73 -7.12 9.02
C LYS A 33 7.79 -6.91 7.94
N SER A 34 7.98 -5.66 7.51
CA SER A 34 8.93 -5.27 6.46
C SER A 34 9.98 -4.26 6.90
N PHE A 35 10.19 -4.11 8.21
CA PHE A 35 11.15 -3.14 8.75
C PHE A 35 12.60 -3.46 8.34
N ASN A 36 13.36 -2.43 8.05
CA ASN A 36 14.73 -2.53 7.57
C ASN A 36 15.69 -1.89 8.61
N PRO A 37 16.73 -2.62 9.11
CA PRO A 37 17.09 -3.99 8.78
C PRO A 37 16.16 -5.05 9.42
N PRO A 38 16.06 -6.30 8.87
CA PRO A 38 16.75 -6.84 7.69
C PRO A 38 16.09 -6.48 6.35
N GLY A 39 14.89 -5.90 6.32
CA GLY A 39 14.21 -5.45 5.13
C GLY A 39 13.64 -6.58 4.27
N SER A 40 13.14 -7.65 4.89
CA SER A 40 12.35 -8.65 4.16
C SER A 40 11.01 -8.06 3.75
N THR A 41 10.66 -8.17 2.48
CA THR A 41 9.39 -7.67 1.94
C THR A 41 8.45 -8.79 1.47
N LEU A 42 8.71 -10.04 1.85
CA LEU A 42 7.91 -11.18 1.42
C LEU A 42 6.45 -11.09 1.84
N GLU A 43 6.20 -10.76 3.11
CA GLU A 43 4.83 -10.64 3.63
C GLU A 43 4.09 -9.47 2.94
N THR A 44 4.74 -8.31 2.81
CA THR A 44 4.19 -7.14 2.12
C THR A 44 3.88 -7.44 0.65
N THR A 45 4.79 -8.15 -0.04
CA THR A 45 4.56 -8.60 -1.42
C THR A 45 3.32 -9.47 -1.50
N SER A 46 3.17 -10.45 -0.62
CA SER A 46 2.00 -11.34 -0.60
C SER A 46 0.69 -10.58 -0.37
N VAL A 47 0.67 -9.61 0.54
CA VAL A 47 -0.49 -8.74 0.77
C VAL A 47 -0.87 -7.98 -0.51
N LEU A 48 0.12 -7.38 -1.19
CA LEU A 48 -0.12 -6.62 -2.41
C LEU A 48 -0.53 -7.50 -3.60
N GLU A 49 0.07 -8.68 -3.76
CA GLU A 49 -0.33 -9.67 -4.77
C GLU A 49 -1.79 -10.07 -4.60
N ASN A 50 -2.20 -10.37 -3.38
CA ASN A 50 -3.60 -10.70 -3.07
C ASN A 50 -4.55 -9.53 -3.38
N PHE A 51 -4.18 -8.31 -3.01
CA PHE A 51 -4.98 -7.12 -3.27
C PHE A 51 -5.16 -6.87 -4.77
N PHE A 52 -4.09 -6.92 -5.55
CA PHE A 52 -4.15 -6.73 -7.00
C PHE A 52 -4.89 -7.87 -7.70
N SER A 53 -4.65 -9.12 -7.28
CA SER A 53 -5.35 -10.28 -7.81
C SER A 53 -6.86 -10.21 -7.58
N ALA A 54 -7.29 -9.79 -6.39
CA ALA A 54 -8.71 -9.56 -6.08
C ALA A 54 -9.34 -8.47 -6.96
N SER A 55 -8.52 -7.55 -7.48
CA SER A 55 -8.93 -6.49 -8.41
C SER A 55 -8.78 -6.92 -9.89
N GLY A 56 -8.44 -8.16 -10.18
CA GLY A 56 -8.19 -8.67 -11.53
C GLY A 56 -6.92 -8.12 -12.19
N ILE A 57 -5.99 -7.59 -11.41
CA ILE A 57 -4.73 -7.02 -11.90
C ILE A 57 -3.62 -8.06 -11.68
N PHE A 58 -2.98 -8.46 -12.78
CA PHE A 58 -1.84 -9.38 -12.73
C PHE A 58 -0.58 -8.67 -12.20
N CYS A 59 0.16 -9.37 -11.34
CA CYS A 59 1.44 -8.93 -10.82
C CYS A 59 2.56 -9.86 -11.28
N GLU A 60 3.71 -9.26 -11.56
CA GLU A 60 4.98 -9.94 -11.81
C GLU A 60 5.91 -9.64 -10.63
N THR A 61 6.49 -10.69 -10.06
CA THR A 61 7.43 -10.59 -8.94
C THR A 61 8.86 -10.83 -9.44
N LEU A 62 9.73 -9.85 -9.25
CA LEU A 62 11.15 -9.90 -9.62
C LEU A 62 12.02 -9.82 -8.36
N ALA A 63 12.88 -10.79 -8.15
CA ALA A 63 13.75 -10.85 -6.97
C ALA A 63 15.20 -11.16 -7.31
N LYS A 64 16.10 -10.20 -7.11
CA LYS A 64 17.55 -10.46 -7.06
C LYS A 64 17.92 -11.18 -5.75
N HIS A 65 17.28 -10.82 -4.66
CA HIS A 65 17.42 -11.44 -3.35
C HIS A 65 16.07 -12.05 -2.96
N LYS A 66 16.05 -13.33 -2.57
CA LYS A 66 14.82 -14.09 -2.31
C LYS A 66 13.83 -13.43 -1.35
N ASN A 67 14.34 -12.72 -0.35
CA ASN A 67 13.54 -12.05 0.66
C ASN A 67 13.28 -10.56 0.39
N LYS A 68 13.70 -10.04 -0.78
CA LYS A 68 13.51 -8.64 -1.20
C LYS A 68 12.96 -8.57 -2.63
N PRO A 69 11.79 -9.12 -2.90
CA PRO A 69 11.17 -9.04 -4.22
C PRO A 69 10.71 -7.61 -4.53
N ASN A 70 10.68 -7.29 -5.83
CA ASN A 70 9.96 -6.14 -6.37
C ASN A 70 8.67 -6.64 -7.01
N LEU A 71 7.59 -5.93 -6.80
CA LEU A 71 6.29 -6.23 -7.39
C LEU A 71 5.99 -5.23 -8.51
N ILE A 72 5.64 -5.74 -9.67
CA ILE A 72 5.28 -4.94 -10.83
C ILE A 72 3.86 -5.31 -11.24
N SER A 73 2.98 -4.33 -11.31
CA SER A 73 1.63 -4.52 -11.84
C SER A 73 1.34 -3.54 -12.98
N ARG A 74 0.48 -3.94 -13.89
CA ARG A 74 0.08 -3.11 -15.03
C ARG A 74 -1.43 -3.16 -15.23
N ALA A 75 -2.06 -2.00 -15.21
CA ALA A 75 -3.44 -1.82 -15.60
C ALA A 75 -3.51 -1.14 -16.98
N LYS A 76 -4.23 -1.75 -17.92
CA LYS A 76 -4.39 -1.21 -19.26
C LYS A 76 -5.62 -0.30 -19.32
N GLY A 77 -5.41 0.93 -19.72
CA GLY A 77 -6.50 1.86 -19.99
C GLY A 77 -7.29 1.48 -21.25
N SER A 78 -8.52 1.96 -21.37
CA SER A 78 -9.42 1.71 -22.52
C SER A 78 -9.05 2.50 -23.78
N LYS A 79 -8.26 3.55 -23.67
CA LYS A 79 -7.87 4.45 -24.77
C LYS A 79 -6.35 4.54 -24.88
N LYS A 80 -5.87 4.87 -26.10
CA LYS A 80 -4.46 5.24 -26.30
C LYS A 80 -4.18 6.56 -25.58
N GLY A 81 -3.04 6.67 -24.92
CA GLY A 81 -2.65 7.85 -24.17
C GLY A 81 -1.29 7.72 -23.50
N LEU A 82 -1.04 8.57 -22.55
CA LEU A 82 0.18 8.56 -21.74
C LEU A 82 0.16 7.38 -20.77
N HIS A 83 1.36 6.92 -20.43
CA HIS A 83 1.56 5.95 -19.36
C HIS A 83 1.80 6.70 -18.06
N LEU A 84 1.06 6.32 -17.01
CA LEU A 84 1.27 6.80 -15.65
C LEU A 84 2.01 5.70 -14.88
N LEU A 85 3.15 6.06 -14.29
CA LEU A 85 3.96 5.18 -13.45
C LEU A 85 3.89 5.63 -12.01
N PHE A 86 3.48 4.73 -11.12
CA PHE A 86 3.64 4.86 -9.69
C PHE A 86 4.84 4.02 -9.26
N ASN A 87 5.71 4.57 -8.42
CA ASN A 87 6.83 3.87 -7.83
C ASN A 87 6.87 4.15 -6.34
N GLY A 88 6.98 3.11 -5.52
CA GLY A 88 7.04 3.18 -4.07
C GLY A 88 7.85 2.02 -3.51
N HIS A 89 8.39 2.20 -2.31
CA HIS A 89 9.07 1.12 -1.59
C HIS A 89 8.07 0.30 -0.76
N MET A 90 8.44 -0.92 -0.40
CA MET A 90 7.61 -1.86 0.36
C MET A 90 8.17 -2.15 1.77
N ASP A 91 9.38 -1.71 2.06
CA ASP A 91 9.95 -1.80 3.40
C ASP A 91 9.60 -0.57 4.24
N THR A 92 9.71 -0.71 5.54
CA THR A 92 9.60 0.40 6.50
C THR A 92 10.93 0.62 7.20
N ILE A 93 11.10 1.75 7.88
CA ILE A 93 12.23 1.99 8.77
C ILE A 93 12.18 1.01 9.95
N GLY A 94 13.31 0.85 10.65
CA GLY A 94 13.37 0.09 11.88
C GLY A 94 12.43 0.65 12.95
N ILE A 95 11.97 -0.22 13.84
CA ILE A 95 11.00 0.13 14.89
C ILE A 95 11.51 1.11 15.94
N GLY A 96 12.83 1.31 16.02
CA GLY A 96 13.45 2.19 17.01
C GLY A 96 13.32 1.67 18.43
N ASP A 97 13.14 2.57 19.39
CA ASP A 97 12.89 2.23 20.79
C ASP A 97 11.41 1.89 20.99
N GLU A 98 11.15 0.61 21.26
CA GLU A 98 9.79 0.10 21.46
C GLU A 98 9.06 0.75 22.63
N SER A 99 9.79 1.24 23.65
CA SER A 99 9.18 1.89 24.80
C SER A 99 8.52 3.24 24.50
N LEU A 100 8.85 3.84 23.36
CA LEU A 100 8.29 5.11 22.91
C LEU A 100 6.97 4.95 22.10
N TRP A 101 6.62 3.72 21.75
CA TRP A 101 5.37 3.47 21.04
C TRP A 101 4.16 3.50 21.99
N THR A 102 3.19 4.35 21.67
CA THR A 102 1.95 4.49 22.44
C THR A 102 0.81 3.62 21.89
N VAL A 103 1.03 2.94 20.77
CA VAL A 103 0.10 2.02 20.13
C VAL A 103 0.85 0.76 19.69
N PRO A 104 0.15 -0.37 19.44
CA PRO A 104 0.80 -1.58 18.92
C PRO A 104 1.50 -1.30 17.59
N ILE A 105 2.77 -1.66 17.47
CA ILE A 105 3.64 -1.34 16.33
C ILE A 105 3.11 -1.95 15.03
N PHE A 106 2.76 -3.24 15.08
CA PHE A 106 2.35 -4.05 13.92
C PHE A 106 0.83 -4.27 13.85
N SER A 107 0.06 -3.38 14.44
CA SER A 107 -1.40 -3.41 14.36
C SER A 107 -1.92 -2.00 14.11
N LEU A 108 -2.66 -1.83 13.01
CA LEU A 108 -3.23 -0.53 12.69
C LEU A 108 -4.19 -0.07 13.78
N THR A 109 -3.89 1.05 14.41
CA THR A 109 -4.77 1.69 15.40
C THR A 109 -5.49 2.87 14.74
N ARG A 110 -6.81 2.91 14.88
CA ARG A 110 -7.65 4.01 14.41
C ARG A 110 -8.15 4.82 15.59
N ASN A 111 -7.76 6.08 15.64
CA ASN A 111 -8.18 6.99 16.71
C ASN A 111 -8.39 8.41 16.18
N SER A 112 -9.54 9.01 16.50
CA SER A 112 -9.89 10.41 16.18
C SER A 112 -9.65 10.78 14.71
N GLY A 113 -10.02 9.89 13.77
CA GLY A 113 -9.87 10.10 12.33
C GLY A 113 -8.45 9.91 11.78
N ARG A 114 -7.51 9.51 12.62
CA ARG A 114 -6.12 9.20 12.25
C ARG A 114 -5.86 7.70 12.31
N LEU A 115 -4.86 7.26 11.54
CA LEU A 115 -4.36 5.90 11.53
C LEU A 115 -2.93 5.89 12.07
N TYR A 116 -2.63 4.93 12.95
CA TYR A 116 -1.33 4.77 13.60
C TYR A 116 -0.83 3.35 13.40
N GLY A 117 0.46 3.20 13.16
CA GLY A 117 1.15 1.94 12.99
C GLY A 117 2.48 2.17 12.27
N ILE A 118 3.34 1.17 12.23
CA ILE A 118 4.63 1.30 11.55
C ILE A 118 4.42 1.59 10.05
N GLY A 119 5.17 2.53 9.50
CA GLY A 119 5.10 2.91 8.09
C GLY A 119 3.92 3.82 7.71
N MET A 120 3.00 4.14 8.63
CA MET A 120 1.83 4.97 8.31
C MET A 120 2.14 6.46 8.11
N GLY A 121 3.33 6.92 8.52
CA GLY A 121 3.78 8.30 8.33
C GLY A 121 4.93 8.45 7.32
N ASN A 122 5.17 7.44 6.54
CA ASN A 122 6.31 7.35 5.63
C ASN A 122 5.98 7.90 4.25
#